data_9350635a0a2b8bd6580396dee397daa0
#
_entry.id   9350635a0a2b8bd6580396dee397daa0
#
_cell.length_a   1.000
_cell.length_b   1.000
_cell.length_c   1.000
_cell.angle_alpha   90.00
_cell.angle_beta   90.00
_cell.angle_gamma   90.00
#
_symmetry.space_group_name_H-M   'P 1'
#
loop_
_entity.id
_entity.type
_entity.pdbx_description
1 polymer ?
#
loop_
_entity_poly.entity_id
_entity_poly.type
_entity_poly.pdbx_seq_one_letter_code
_entity_poly.pdbx_strand_id
1 'polypeptide(L)'
;MLLKYIEIANFKTEMGKIVSIKLSYQTFGKTLHTAPIVLVNHALTGDSTVCGKEGWWQDLIGENKCIDTNQYAVLAFNIPGNGFGNDTRDLIENYKDFTARDIAKVFILGLKKLSITSLYAVIGGSVGGGIAWELAVLKPTLIAHLIPIATDWKSTDWLIANCYLQDLILNNSSNPIADARVHAMLCYRTPISFKTKFDRTTNKSLGVFNIESWLIHHGRKLKNRFHLATYKLMNQLLKTIDITRGRGSFDEVVSQIESHIHVIGVNSDLFFTVGENKDTYLKLKELHLKTTYYEVESIHGHDAFLIEYEQLTRFLTPIFKNQNQQAQSKSTRCASKKAV
;
A
#
# COMPACT_ATOMS: atom_id res chain seq x y z
N MET A 1 12.39 -15.45 5.13
CA MET A 1 11.32 -15.85 6.09
C MET A 1 10.30 -16.74 5.40
N LEU A 2 9.66 -17.67 6.17
CA LEU A 2 8.71 -18.61 5.61
C LEU A 2 7.39 -17.93 5.24
N LEU A 3 6.90 -18.16 4.03
CA LEU A 3 5.57 -17.77 3.58
C LEU A 3 4.54 -18.68 4.26
N LYS A 4 3.54 -18.08 4.91
CA LYS A 4 2.45 -18.77 5.61
C LYS A 4 1.14 -18.57 4.85
N TYR A 5 0.13 -19.41 5.10
CA TYR A 5 -1.12 -19.41 4.36
C TYR A 5 -2.34 -19.53 5.28
N ILE A 6 -3.43 -18.90 4.87
CA ILE A 6 -4.76 -19.00 5.51
C ILE A 6 -5.76 -19.34 4.41
N GLU A 7 -6.51 -20.42 4.60
CA GLU A 7 -7.62 -20.78 3.71
C GLU A 7 -8.89 -20.01 4.10
N ILE A 8 -9.49 -19.34 3.12
CA ILE A 8 -10.75 -18.62 3.22
C ILE A 8 -11.71 -19.24 2.22
N ALA A 9 -12.55 -20.13 2.70
CA ALA A 9 -13.56 -20.79 1.88
C ALA A 9 -14.82 -19.90 1.72
N ASN A 10 -15.53 -20.08 0.60
CA ASN A 10 -16.83 -19.46 0.34
C ASN A 10 -16.83 -17.92 0.47
N PHE A 11 -15.74 -17.27 0.09
CA PHE A 11 -15.69 -15.80 0.06
C PHE A 11 -16.60 -15.29 -1.05
N LYS A 12 -17.56 -14.42 -0.68
CA LYS A 12 -18.45 -13.76 -1.63
C LYS A 12 -17.92 -12.38 -1.97
N THR A 13 -17.56 -12.15 -3.23
CA THR A 13 -17.10 -10.87 -3.74
C THR A 13 -18.21 -9.83 -3.78
N GLU A 14 -17.86 -8.53 -3.92
CA GLU A 14 -18.83 -7.44 -4.17
C GLU A 14 -19.69 -7.69 -5.41
N MET A 15 -19.15 -8.38 -6.41
CA MET A 15 -19.85 -8.77 -7.63
C MET A 15 -20.70 -10.04 -7.46
N GLY A 16 -20.80 -10.60 -6.24
CA GLY A 16 -21.64 -11.75 -5.90
C GLY A 16 -21.04 -13.12 -6.23
N LYS A 17 -19.81 -13.21 -6.70
CA LYS A 17 -19.13 -14.49 -6.96
C LYS A 17 -18.66 -15.13 -5.66
N ILE A 18 -18.77 -16.45 -5.59
CA ILE A 18 -18.29 -17.25 -4.46
C ILE A 18 -17.00 -17.95 -4.88
N VAL A 19 -15.92 -17.69 -4.16
CA VAL A 19 -14.58 -18.23 -4.44
C VAL A 19 -13.90 -18.71 -3.17
N SER A 20 -12.92 -19.61 -3.29
CA SER A 20 -11.99 -19.95 -2.22
C SER A 20 -10.70 -19.19 -2.45
N ILE A 21 -10.15 -18.59 -1.39
CA ILE A 21 -8.94 -17.78 -1.44
C ILE A 21 -7.91 -18.37 -0.48
N LYS A 22 -6.71 -18.60 -1.01
CA LYS A 22 -5.53 -18.92 -0.23
C LYS A 22 -4.74 -17.63 0.03
N LEU A 23 -4.95 -17.05 1.20
CA LEU A 23 -4.29 -15.81 1.62
C LEU A 23 -2.90 -16.12 2.16
N SER A 24 -1.87 -15.69 1.47
CA SER A 24 -0.49 -15.83 1.95
C SER A 24 -0.04 -14.60 2.74
N TYR A 25 0.88 -14.80 3.69
CA TYR A 25 1.41 -13.73 4.53
C TYR A 25 2.79 -14.05 5.11
N GLN A 26 3.47 -12.98 5.53
CA GLN A 26 4.71 -13.06 6.29
C GLN A 26 4.60 -12.22 7.57
N THR A 27 5.41 -12.58 8.57
CA THR A 27 5.52 -11.84 9.83
C THR A 27 6.98 -11.54 10.13
N PHE A 28 7.26 -10.36 10.66
CA PHE A 28 8.61 -9.91 11.00
C PHE A 28 8.62 -9.31 12.40
N GLY A 29 9.78 -9.35 13.05
CA GLY A 29 9.99 -8.78 14.36
C GLY A 29 9.37 -9.60 15.49
N LYS A 30 8.66 -8.94 16.39
CA LYS A 30 8.02 -9.61 17.55
C LYS A 30 6.96 -10.62 17.09
N THR A 31 6.75 -11.64 17.90
CA THR A 31 5.66 -12.60 17.67
C THR A 31 4.32 -11.89 17.74
N LEU A 32 3.37 -12.27 16.86
CA LEU A 32 1.99 -11.77 16.95
C LEU A 32 1.44 -11.96 18.37
N HIS A 33 0.66 -10.99 18.84
CA HIS A 33 0.07 -10.92 20.17
C HIS A 33 1.04 -10.65 21.36
N THR A 34 2.35 -10.57 21.12
CA THR A 34 3.33 -10.20 22.16
C THR A 34 3.78 -8.75 22.09
N ALA A 35 3.39 -8.04 21.04
CA ALA A 35 3.71 -6.64 20.80
C ALA A 35 2.62 -5.97 19.94
N PRO A 36 2.58 -4.63 19.86
CA PRO A 36 1.66 -3.93 18.95
C PRO A 36 1.88 -4.37 17.51
N ILE A 37 0.77 -4.59 16.77
CA ILE A 37 0.81 -5.15 15.41
C ILE A 37 0.72 -4.01 14.39
N VAL A 38 1.65 -3.98 13.45
CA VAL A 38 1.63 -3.11 12.28
C VAL A 38 1.33 -3.94 11.04
N LEU A 39 0.19 -3.66 10.39
CA LEU A 39 -0.15 -4.26 9.10
C LEU A 39 0.43 -3.41 7.98
N VAL A 40 1.23 -4.01 7.12
CA VAL A 40 1.84 -3.37 5.95
C VAL A 40 1.18 -3.90 4.68
N ASN A 41 0.55 -3.02 3.92
CA ASN A 41 -0.07 -3.33 2.65
C ASN A 41 0.89 -2.96 1.50
N HIS A 42 1.19 -3.91 0.63
CA HIS A 42 2.09 -3.67 -0.49
C HIS A 42 1.43 -2.91 -1.64
N ALA A 43 2.26 -2.24 -2.44
CA ALA A 43 1.85 -1.56 -3.67
C ALA A 43 1.63 -2.55 -4.83
N LEU A 44 1.20 -2.05 -5.99
CA LEU A 44 0.77 -2.83 -7.16
C LEU A 44 1.73 -3.96 -7.55
N THR A 45 3.04 -3.72 -7.57
CA THR A 45 4.07 -4.70 -7.94
C THR A 45 4.87 -5.24 -6.75
N GLY A 46 4.39 -4.97 -5.53
CA GLY A 46 5.00 -5.45 -4.29
C GLY A 46 4.49 -6.83 -3.87
N ASP A 47 4.96 -7.24 -2.73
CA ASP A 47 4.59 -8.48 -2.05
C ASP A 47 4.79 -8.35 -0.54
N SER A 48 4.57 -9.42 0.21
CA SER A 48 4.72 -9.44 1.66
C SER A 48 6.16 -9.32 2.18
N THR A 49 7.18 -9.29 1.31
CA THR A 49 8.58 -9.14 1.72
C THR A 49 8.91 -7.68 1.99
N VAL A 50 8.44 -7.16 3.13
CA VAL A 50 8.54 -5.73 3.48
C VAL A 50 9.80 -5.39 4.28
N CYS A 51 10.47 -6.39 4.84
CA CYS A 51 11.60 -6.25 5.77
C CYS A 51 12.74 -7.21 5.41
N GLY A 52 13.95 -6.93 5.90
CA GLY A 52 15.16 -7.71 5.62
C GLY A 52 15.82 -7.29 4.31
N LYS A 53 16.93 -7.96 3.94
CA LYS A 53 17.76 -7.59 2.78
C LYS A 53 17.00 -7.47 1.45
N GLU A 54 15.98 -8.29 1.26
CA GLU A 54 15.14 -8.29 0.05
C GLU A 54 13.84 -7.49 0.25
N GLY A 55 13.64 -6.89 1.44
CA GLY A 55 12.44 -6.12 1.76
C GLY A 55 12.37 -4.81 0.97
N TRP A 56 11.25 -4.58 0.28
CA TRP A 56 11.09 -3.36 -0.51
C TRP A 56 10.95 -2.08 0.34
N TRP A 57 10.72 -2.20 1.66
CA TRP A 57 10.77 -1.12 2.66
C TRP A 57 11.82 -1.37 3.76
N GLN A 58 12.90 -2.08 3.41
CA GLN A 58 13.99 -2.41 4.35
C GLN A 58 14.62 -1.20 5.07
N ASP A 59 14.57 -0.01 4.44
CA ASP A 59 15.12 1.21 5.06
C ASP A 59 14.15 1.84 6.04
N LEU A 60 12.87 1.50 5.99
CA LEU A 60 11.83 1.99 6.88
C LEU A 60 11.47 0.98 7.98
N ILE A 61 11.50 -0.34 7.66
CA ILE A 61 11.08 -1.44 8.53
C ILE A 61 12.26 -2.38 8.82
N GLY A 62 12.61 -2.56 10.08
CA GLY A 62 13.71 -3.43 10.50
C GLY A 62 14.17 -3.13 11.92
N GLU A 63 15.19 -3.83 12.36
CA GLU A 63 15.81 -3.57 13.67
C GLU A 63 16.36 -2.14 13.72
N ASN A 64 15.97 -1.39 14.75
CA ASN A 64 16.35 0.00 14.96
C ASN A 64 15.95 0.97 13.82
N LYS A 65 15.05 0.55 12.93
CA LYS A 65 14.47 1.41 11.89
C LYS A 65 13.27 2.19 12.43
N CYS A 66 12.61 2.98 11.58
CA CYS A 66 11.44 3.77 11.97
C CYS A 66 10.32 2.87 12.51
N ILE A 67 9.99 1.79 11.80
CA ILE A 67 9.12 0.71 12.28
C ILE A 67 10.04 -0.39 12.81
N ASP A 68 10.36 -0.29 14.11
CA ASP A 68 11.36 -1.12 14.75
C ASP A 68 10.83 -2.52 15.06
N THR A 69 11.37 -3.53 14.37
CA THR A 69 11.02 -4.92 14.57
C THR A 69 11.40 -5.47 15.96
N ASN A 70 12.22 -4.76 16.74
CA ASN A 70 12.46 -5.07 18.16
C ASN A 70 11.29 -4.63 19.06
N GLN A 71 10.37 -3.80 18.56
CA GLN A 71 9.25 -3.25 19.34
C GLN A 71 7.89 -3.69 18.79
N TYR A 72 7.78 -3.90 17.49
CA TYR A 72 6.53 -4.20 16.80
C TYR A 72 6.52 -5.63 16.22
N ALA A 73 5.32 -6.22 16.15
CA ALA A 73 5.03 -7.35 15.29
C ALA A 73 4.55 -6.79 13.93
N VAL A 74 5.31 -7.01 12.88
CA VAL A 74 4.95 -6.57 11.53
C VAL A 74 4.29 -7.73 10.80
N LEU A 75 3.07 -7.51 10.29
CA LEU A 75 2.31 -8.44 9.48
C LEU A 75 2.18 -7.87 8.07
N ALA A 76 2.44 -8.68 7.06
CA ALA A 76 2.20 -8.31 5.67
C ALA A 76 1.46 -9.44 4.95
N PHE A 77 0.24 -9.17 4.49
CA PHE A 77 -0.49 -10.06 3.59
C PHE A 77 -0.06 -9.82 2.15
N ASN A 78 -0.05 -10.87 1.35
CA ASN A 78 -0.07 -10.71 -0.10
C ASN A 78 -1.51 -10.45 -0.56
N ILE A 79 -1.68 -9.49 -1.46
CA ILE A 79 -2.97 -9.34 -2.15
C ILE A 79 -3.21 -10.65 -2.91
N PRO A 80 -4.35 -11.36 -2.67
CA PRO A 80 -4.64 -12.60 -3.38
C PRO A 80 -4.53 -12.44 -4.89
N GLY A 81 -3.90 -13.40 -5.56
CA GLY A 81 -3.65 -13.32 -7.00
C GLY A 81 -2.42 -12.50 -7.40
N ASN A 82 -1.60 -11.98 -6.45
CA ASN A 82 -0.37 -11.25 -6.79
C ASN A 82 0.76 -12.14 -7.36
N GLY A 83 0.57 -13.46 -7.39
CA GLY A 83 1.55 -14.40 -7.94
C GLY A 83 2.80 -14.61 -7.08
N PHE A 84 2.86 -14.07 -5.86
CA PHE A 84 3.98 -14.26 -4.96
C PHE A 84 4.01 -15.70 -4.42
N GLY A 85 5.17 -16.37 -4.52
CA GLY A 85 5.31 -17.78 -4.16
C GLY A 85 5.25 -18.73 -5.36
N ASN A 86 5.07 -18.19 -6.58
CA ASN A 86 5.08 -18.93 -7.86
C ASN A 86 4.03 -20.05 -7.99
N ASP A 87 2.98 -20.06 -7.17
CA ASP A 87 1.86 -21.00 -7.35
C ASP A 87 0.83 -20.36 -8.31
N THR A 88 0.85 -20.82 -9.56
CA THR A 88 -0.06 -20.30 -10.59
C THR A 88 -1.53 -20.64 -10.33
N ARG A 89 -1.82 -21.61 -9.44
CA ARG A 89 -3.19 -21.96 -9.03
C ARG A 89 -3.82 -20.87 -8.15
N ASP A 90 -3.01 -20.01 -7.53
CA ASP A 90 -3.47 -18.91 -6.70
C ASP A 90 -3.77 -17.63 -7.53
N LEU A 91 -3.58 -17.68 -8.87
CA LEU A 91 -3.89 -16.55 -9.77
C LEU A 91 -5.41 -16.38 -9.93
N ILE A 92 -5.84 -15.13 -10.08
CA ILE A 92 -7.23 -14.75 -10.28
C ILE A 92 -7.42 -14.31 -11.73
N GLU A 93 -7.96 -15.20 -12.57
CA GLU A 93 -8.20 -14.92 -13.98
C GLU A 93 -9.39 -13.97 -14.20
N ASN A 94 -10.47 -14.14 -13.43
CA ASN A 94 -11.66 -13.30 -13.49
C ASN A 94 -11.49 -12.03 -12.64
N TYR A 95 -10.45 -11.26 -12.92
CA TYR A 95 -10.04 -10.09 -12.13
C TYR A 95 -11.14 -9.03 -11.96
N LYS A 96 -12.09 -8.90 -12.90
CA LYS A 96 -13.22 -7.96 -12.83
C LYS A 96 -14.22 -8.30 -11.73
N ASP A 97 -14.20 -9.51 -11.20
CA ASP A 97 -15.04 -9.92 -10.08
C ASP A 97 -14.54 -9.38 -8.73
N PHE A 98 -13.35 -8.76 -8.71
CA PHE A 98 -12.71 -8.26 -7.49
C PHE A 98 -12.57 -6.74 -7.49
N THR A 99 -12.62 -6.18 -6.29
CA THR A 99 -12.45 -4.75 -6.00
C THR A 99 -11.47 -4.56 -4.85
N ALA A 100 -10.96 -3.34 -4.63
CA ALA A 100 -10.12 -3.02 -3.47
C ALA A 100 -10.82 -3.39 -2.15
N ARG A 101 -12.16 -3.21 -2.08
CA ARG A 101 -12.97 -3.59 -0.92
C ARG A 101 -12.98 -5.09 -0.66
N ASP A 102 -12.99 -5.92 -1.70
CA ASP A 102 -12.92 -7.37 -1.55
C ASP A 102 -11.60 -7.78 -0.90
N ILE A 103 -10.50 -7.17 -1.29
CA ILE A 103 -9.19 -7.43 -0.69
C ILE A 103 -9.18 -7.03 0.79
N ALA A 104 -9.74 -5.86 1.13
CA ALA A 104 -9.88 -5.46 2.53
C ALA A 104 -10.73 -6.44 3.35
N LYS A 105 -11.83 -6.95 2.78
CA LYS A 105 -12.66 -8.01 3.42
C LYS A 105 -11.86 -9.31 3.63
N VAL A 106 -11.07 -9.72 2.64
CA VAL A 106 -10.19 -10.90 2.74
C VAL A 106 -9.16 -10.70 3.85
N PHE A 107 -8.54 -9.52 3.94
CA PHE A 107 -7.59 -9.21 5.01
C PHE A 107 -8.26 -9.22 6.40
N ILE A 108 -9.48 -8.71 6.54
CA ILE A 108 -10.26 -8.82 7.78
C ILE A 108 -10.50 -10.28 8.17
N LEU A 109 -10.85 -11.14 7.22
CA LEU A 109 -11.00 -12.58 7.48
C LEU A 109 -9.67 -13.22 7.88
N GLY A 110 -8.57 -12.82 7.25
CA GLY A 110 -7.21 -13.22 7.62
C GLY A 110 -6.86 -12.81 9.06
N LEU A 111 -7.12 -11.55 9.43
CA LEU A 111 -6.92 -11.05 10.79
C LEU A 111 -7.76 -11.83 11.81
N LYS A 112 -9.03 -12.12 11.48
CA LYS A 112 -9.91 -12.96 12.33
C LYS A 112 -9.35 -14.36 12.53
N LYS A 113 -8.84 -15.00 11.48
CA LYS A 113 -8.21 -16.33 11.55
C LYS A 113 -6.93 -16.33 12.39
N LEU A 114 -6.22 -15.21 12.41
CA LEU A 114 -5.04 -14.98 13.25
C LEU A 114 -5.40 -14.47 14.66
N SER A 115 -6.70 -14.40 15.02
CA SER A 115 -7.20 -13.87 16.30
C SER A 115 -6.73 -12.43 16.60
N ILE A 116 -6.49 -11.62 15.57
CA ILE A 116 -6.08 -10.22 15.70
C ILE A 116 -7.34 -9.34 15.78
N THR A 117 -7.52 -8.67 16.91
CA THR A 117 -8.69 -7.82 17.20
C THR A 117 -8.37 -6.32 17.19
N SER A 118 -7.09 -5.95 17.15
CA SER A 118 -6.63 -4.57 17.07
C SER A 118 -5.31 -4.47 16.33
N LEU A 119 -5.13 -3.36 15.60
CA LEU A 119 -3.90 -3.01 14.90
C LEU A 119 -3.40 -1.66 15.43
N TYR A 120 -2.13 -1.60 15.78
CA TYR A 120 -1.49 -0.34 16.13
C TYR A 120 -1.49 0.61 14.94
N ALA A 121 -1.08 0.10 13.78
CA ALA A 121 -1.11 0.86 12.54
C ALA A 121 -1.44 -0.03 11.33
N VAL A 122 -2.08 0.56 10.34
CA VAL A 122 -2.10 0.06 8.97
C VAL A 122 -1.40 1.09 8.09
N ILE A 123 -0.36 0.66 7.39
CA ILE A 123 0.43 1.50 6.50
C ILE A 123 0.49 0.88 5.11
N GLY A 124 0.31 1.68 4.07
CA GLY A 124 0.39 1.20 2.69
C GLY A 124 0.60 2.33 1.70
N GLY A 125 1.37 2.04 0.65
CA GLY A 125 1.58 2.95 -0.47
C GLY A 125 0.68 2.61 -1.65
N SER A 126 0.22 3.63 -2.40
CA SER A 126 -0.56 3.43 -3.63
C SER A 126 -1.81 2.55 -3.40
N VAL A 127 -2.03 1.50 -4.19
CA VAL A 127 -3.15 0.56 -4.00
C VAL A 127 -3.21 -0.01 -2.58
N GLY A 128 -2.06 -0.22 -1.93
CA GLY A 128 -1.99 -0.69 -0.55
C GLY A 128 -2.60 0.30 0.44
N GLY A 129 -2.44 1.60 0.18
CA GLY A 129 -3.08 2.67 0.95
C GLY A 129 -4.59 2.75 0.70
N GLY A 130 -5.04 2.55 -0.55
CA GLY A 130 -6.47 2.44 -0.86
C GLY A 130 -7.15 1.27 -0.14
N ILE A 131 -6.47 0.12 -0.05
CA ILE A 131 -6.93 -1.02 0.76
C ILE A 131 -6.94 -0.67 2.26
N ALA A 132 -5.97 0.12 2.74
CA ALA A 132 -5.96 0.58 4.13
C ALA A 132 -7.17 1.47 4.47
N TRP A 133 -7.56 2.36 3.56
CA TRP A 133 -8.80 3.15 3.68
C TRP A 133 -10.03 2.26 3.77
N GLU A 134 -10.19 1.26 2.90
CA GLU A 134 -11.31 0.32 2.96
C GLU A 134 -11.32 -0.49 4.26
N LEU A 135 -10.15 -0.90 4.79
CA LEU A 135 -10.04 -1.57 6.08
C LEU A 135 -10.57 -0.69 7.23
N ALA A 136 -10.19 0.59 7.25
CA ALA A 136 -10.62 1.53 8.29
C ALA A 136 -12.14 1.76 8.27
N VAL A 137 -12.74 1.86 7.08
CA VAL A 137 -14.20 2.00 6.94
C VAL A 137 -14.94 0.70 7.31
N LEU A 138 -14.43 -0.46 6.90
CA LEU A 138 -15.06 -1.75 7.20
C LEU A 138 -14.97 -2.12 8.69
N LYS A 139 -13.96 -1.63 9.39
CA LYS A 139 -13.70 -1.91 10.81
C LYS A 139 -13.23 -0.62 11.53
N PRO A 140 -14.13 0.31 11.83
CA PRO A 140 -13.80 1.65 12.33
C PRO A 140 -12.93 1.69 13.60
N THR A 141 -13.07 0.69 14.48
CA THR A 141 -12.37 0.60 15.76
C THR A 141 -11.13 -0.29 15.74
N LEU A 142 -10.84 -0.95 14.59
CA LEU A 142 -9.75 -1.94 14.47
C LEU A 142 -8.36 -1.30 14.51
N ILE A 143 -8.22 -0.09 13.96
CA ILE A 143 -6.94 0.53 13.59
C ILE A 143 -6.73 1.79 14.42
N ALA A 144 -5.62 1.87 15.18
CA ALA A 144 -5.30 3.09 15.91
C ALA A 144 -4.72 4.18 14.99
N HIS A 145 -3.81 3.82 14.08
CA HIS A 145 -3.18 4.74 13.12
C HIS A 145 -3.38 4.25 11.68
N LEU A 146 -4.12 5.01 10.87
CA LEU A 146 -4.28 4.79 9.43
C LEU A 146 -3.29 5.65 8.66
N ILE A 147 -2.38 5.04 7.89
CA ILE A 147 -1.25 5.72 7.24
C ILE A 147 -1.25 5.43 5.73
N PRO A 148 -2.12 6.07 4.94
CA PRO A 148 -2.11 5.99 3.49
C PRO A 148 -1.00 6.90 2.93
N ILE A 149 -0.15 6.35 2.05
CA ILE A 149 0.99 7.06 1.44
C ILE A 149 0.84 7.06 -0.08
N ALA A 150 0.98 8.22 -0.74
CA ALA A 150 0.86 8.37 -2.19
C ALA A 150 -0.40 7.66 -2.73
N THR A 151 -1.54 7.94 -2.11
CA THR A 151 -2.85 7.32 -2.39
C THR A 151 -3.96 8.21 -1.87
N ASP A 152 -5.20 7.88 -2.25
CA ASP A 152 -6.37 8.56 -1.71
C ASP A 152 -7.51 7.56 -1.43
N TRP A 153 -8.61 8.05 -0.82
CA TRP A 153 -9.80 7.27 -0.48
C TRP A 153 -10.62 6.81 -1.69
N LYS A 154 -10.40 7.45 -2.86
CA LYS A 154 -10.98 7.03 -4.15
C LYS A 154 -10.00 7.22 -5.30
N SER A 155 -10.19 6.46 -6.35
CA SER A 155 -9.56 6.70 -7.64
C SER A 155 -10.33 7.78 -8.40
N THR A 156 -9.61 8.81 -8.85
CA THR A 156 -10.17 9.92 -9.62
C THR A 156 -10.36 9.54 -11.08
N ASP A 157 -11.07 10.37 -11.85
CA ASP A 157 -11.24 10.18 -13.29
C ASP A 157 -9.90 10.08 -14.02
N TRP A 158 -8.90 10.85 -13.59
CA TRP A 158 -7.54 10.77 -14.14
C TRP A 158 -6.92 9.38 -13.91
N LEU A 159 -7.00 8.87 -12.69
CA LEU A 159 -6.48 7.55 -12.36
C LEU A 159 -7.27 6.43 -13.05
N ILE A 160 -8.60 6.55 -13.11
CA ILE A 160 -9.48 5.62 -13.83
C ILE A 160 -9.13 5.59 -15.33
N ALA A 161 -8.86 6.74 -15.96
CA ALA A 161 -8.43 6.83 -17.35
C ALA A 161 -7.08 6.14 -17.58
N ASN A 162 -6.11 6.34 -16.69
CA ASN A 162 -4.83 5.62 -16.71
C ASN A 162 -5.02 4.11 -16.56
N CYS A 163 -5.86 3.66 -15.64
CA CYS A 163 -6.19 2.24 -15.48
C CYS A 163 -6.88 1.66 -16.72
N TYR A 164 -7.73 2.44 -17.39
CA TYR A 164 -8.37 2.04 -18.63
C TYR A 164 -7.35 1.85 -19.77
N LEU A 165 -6.40 2.78 -19.93
CA LEU A 165 -5.32 2.63 -20.89
C LEU A 165 -4.44 1.42 -20.57
N GLN A 166 -4.11 1.20 -19.31
CA GLN A 166 -3.41 -0.02 -18.86
C GLN A 166 -4.18 -1.29 -19.27
N ASP A 167 -5.49 -1.30 -19.05
CA ASP A 167 -6.35 -2.44 -19.41
C ASP A 167 -6.34 -2.71 -20.93
N LEU A 168 -6.35 -1.65 -21.74
CA LEU A 168 -6.19 -1.77 -23.20
C LEU A 168 -4.85 -2.39 -23.58
N ILE A 169 -3.75 -1.93 -23.00
CA ILE A 169 -2.41 -2.46 -23.25
C ILE A 169 -2.33 -3.93 -22.83
N LEU A 170 -2.80 -4.26 -21.60
CA LEU A 170 -2.75 -5.61 -21.06
C LEU A 170 -3.61 -6.62 -21.84
N ASN A 171 -4.63 -6.16 -22.58
CA ASN A 171 -5.50 -7.04 -23.37
C ASN A 171 -5.13 -7.10 -24.86
N ASN A 172 -4.44 -6.11 -25.42
CA ASN A 172 -4.24 -6.01 -26.86
C ASN A 172 -2.78 -6.02 -27.31
N SER A 173 -1.79 -5.81 -26.41
CA SER A 173 -0.39 -5.83 -26.80
C SER A 173 0.13 -7.25 -27.01
N SER A 174 1.06 -7.41 -27.94
CA SER A 174 1.86 -8.65 -28.11
C SER A 174 2.87 -8.88 -26.96
N ASN A 175 3.20 -7.84 -26.18
CA ASN A 175 4.10 -7.92 -25.04
C ASN A 175 3.51 -7.20 -23.80
N PRO A 176 2.32 -7.65 -23.33
CA PRO A 176 1.41 -6.85 -22.52
C PRO A 176 2.03 -6.36 -21.19
N ILE A 177 2.75 -7.22 -20.46
CA ILE A 177 3.34 -6.84 -19.16
C ILE A 177 4.43 -5.79 -19.33
N ALA A 178 5.31 -5.97 -20.33
CA ALA A 178 6.41 -5.04 -20.54
C ALA A 178 5.89 -3.67 -21.01
N ASP A 179 4.94 -3.66 -21.95
CA ASP A 179 4.40 -2.42 -22.52
C ASP A 179 3.56 -1.65 -21.48
N ALA A 180 2.74 -2.36 -20.71
CA ALA A 180 2.03 -1.77 -19.58
C ALA A 180 3.00 -1.18 -18.53
N ARG A 181 4.13 -1.85 -18.27
CA ARG A 181 5.16 -1.31 -17.36
C ARG A 181 5.81 -0.05 -17.91
N VAL A 182 6.08 0.02 -19.22
CA VAL A 182 6.62 1.23 -19.86
C VAL A 182 5.67 2.41 -19.65
N HIS A 183 4.37 2.23 -19.92
CA HIS A 183 3.37 3.27 -19.66
C HIS A 183 3.31 3.65 -18.17
N ALA A 184 3.28 2.66 -17.26
CA ALA A 184 3.25 2.91 -15.82
C ALA A 184 4.44 3.78 -15.36
N MET A 185 5.65 3.54 -15.89
CA MET A 185 6.83 4.34 -15.55
C MET A 185 6.71 5.82 -15.94
N LEU A 186 5.92 6.15 -16.97
CA LEU A 186 5.64 7.54 -17.33
C LEU A 186 4.70 8.21 -16.30
N CYS A 187 3.80 7.46 -15.69
CA CYS A 187 2.93 7.95 -14.63
C CYS A 187 3.62 8.00 -13.25
N TYR A 188 4.58 7.10 -13.00
CA TYR A 188 5.27 6.99 -11.72
C TYR A 188 6.44 7.96 -11.58
N ARG A 189 6.97 8.49 -12.69
CA ARG A 189 8.09 9.44 -12.72
C ARG A 189 7.66 10.76 -13.35
N THR A 190 8.39 11.82 -13.02
CA THR A 190 8.14 13.15 -13.59
C THR A 190 9.05 13.47 -14.77
N PRO A 191 8.67 14.43 -15.63
CA PRO A 191 9.57 14.95 -16.68
C PRO A 191 10.91 15.46 -16.12
N ILE A 192 10.91 16.08 -14.94
CA ILE A 192 12.15 16.57 -14.27
C ILE A 192 13.03 15.40 -13.86
N SER A 193 12.45 14.34 -13.26
CA SER A 193 13.18 13.14 -12.90
C SER A 193 13.84 12.49 -14.12
N PHE A 194 13.15 12.42 -15.24
CA PHE A 194 13.72 11.90 -16.49
C PHE A 194 14.82 12.81 -17.05
N LYS A 195 14.61 14.12 -17.08
CA LYS A 195 15.61 15.09 -17.53
C LYS A 195 16.90 14.97 -16.70
N THR A 196 16.78 14.98 -15.38
CA THR A 196 17.93 14.89 -14.47
C THR A 196 18.71 13.59 -14.66
N LYS A 197 17.99 12.48 -14.93
CA LYS A 197 18.62 11.17 -15.04
C LYS A 197 19.25 10.90 -16.41
N PHE A 198 18.63 11.36 -17.51
CA PHE A 198 18.98 10.91 -18.85
C PHE A 198 19.54 12.02 -19.77
N ASP A 199 19.08 13.25 -19.65
CA ASP A 199 19.54 14.42 -20.40
C ASP A 199 19.82 14.16 -21.90
N ARG A 200 18.88 13.46 -22.58
CA ARG A 200 18.97 13.03 -23.99
C ARG A 200 20.23 12.22 -24.36
N THR A 201 20.92 11.65 -23.41
CA THR A 201 22.07 10.78 -23.66
C THR A 201 21.67 9.46 -24.34
N THR A 202 22.60 8.86 -25.06
CA THR A 202 22.37 7.67 -25.89
C THR A 202 23.09 6.44 -25.36
N ASN A 203 22.46 5.28 -25.48
CA ASN A 203 23.07 3.96 -25.28
C ASN A 203 23.69 3.52 -26.60
N LYS A 204 25.01 3.68 -26.74
CA LYS A 204 25.74 3.38 -27.97
C LYS A 204 25.68 1.89 -28.38
N SER A 205 25.58 0.98 -27.39
CA SER A 205 25.54 -0.45 -27.68
C SER A 205 24.21 -0.92 -28.24
N LEU A 206 23.10 -0.23 -27.89
CA LEU A 206 21.75 -0.54 -28.34
C LEU A 206 21.26 0.38 -29.47
N GLY A 207 21.97 1.48 -29.76
CA GLY A 207 21.56 2.45 -30.75
C GLY A 207 20.28 3.23 -30.41
N VAL A 208 19.93 3.34 -29.12
CA VAL A 208 18.70 4.02 -28.63
C VAL A 208 19.06 5.08 -27.58
N PHE A 209 18.09 5.94 -27.19
CA PHE A 209 18.31 6.82 -26.05
C PHE A 209 18.39 6.04 -24.74
N ASN A 210 19.14 6.56 -23.76
CA ASN A 210 19.26 5.92 -22.44
C ASN A 210 17.91 5.77 -21.72
N ILE A 211 16.96 6.69 -21.92
CA ILE A 211 15.60 6.57 -21.41
C ILE A 211 14.87 5.35 -22.02
N GLU A 212 15.00 5.10 -23.33
CA GLU A 212 14.40 3.93 -23.97
C GLU A 212 15.01 2.64 -23.43
N SER A 213 16.35 2.58 -23.34
CA SER A 213 17.07 1.45 -22.73
C SER A 213 16.59 1.16 -21.30
N TRP A 214 16.38 2.21 -20.50
CA TRP A 214 15.88 2.08 -19.14
C TRP A 214 14.43 1.58 -19.08
N LEU A 215 13.54 2.08 -19.94
CA LEU A 215 12.16 1.60 -20.04
C LEU A 215 12.09 0.14 -20.49
N ILE A 216 12.88 -0.24 -21.48
CA ILE A 216 13.01 -1.64 -21.95
C ILE A 216 13.46 -2.54 -20.80
N HIS A 217 14.47 -2.11 -20.01
CA HIS A 217 14.94 -2.85 -18.85
C HIS A 217 13.82 -3.06 -17.82
N HIS A 218 13.08 -2.00 -17.47
CA HIS A 218 11.98 -2.09 -16.48
C HIS A 218 10.82 -2.97 -16.96
N GLY A 219 10.46 -2.88 -18.24
CA GLY A 219 9.46 -3.75 -18.87
C GLY A 219 9.86 -5.21 -18.78
N ARG A 220 11.10 -5.54 -19.19
CA ARG A 220 11.65 -6.91 -19.15
C ARG A 220 11.75 -7.43 -17.72
N LYS A 221 12.25 -6.62 -16.79
CA LYS A 221 12.37 -6.98 -15.37
C LYS A 221 11.01 -7.36 -14.75
N LEU A 222 9.95 -6.61 -15.06
CA LEU A 222 8.61 -6.94 -14.56
C LEU A 222 8.06 -8.20 -15.23
N LYS A 223 8.18 -8.31 -16.55
CA LYS A 223 7.72 -9.49 -17.31
C LYS A 223 8.29 -10.80 -16.76
N ASN A 224 9.54 -10.80 -16.30
CA ASN A 224 10.21 -12.00 -15.79
C ASN A 224 9.70 -12.48 -14.42
N ARG A 225 8.96 -11.67 -13.67
CA ARG A 225 8.50 -11.99 -12.32
C ARG A 225 7.01 -11.80 -12.08
N PHE A 226 6.27 -11.33 -13.08
CA PHE A 226 4.88 -10.93 -12.91
C PHE A 226 3.99 -11.65 -13.92
N HIS A 227 2.83 -12.14 -13.48
CA HIS A 227 1.88 -12.80 -14.37
C HIS A 227 0.91 -11.80 -14.98
N LEU A 228 0.40 -12.07 -16.18
CA LEU A 228 -0.58 -11.23 -16.85
C LEU A 228 -1.86 -11.08 -16.04
N ALA A 229 -2.39 -12.21 -15.52
CA ALA A 229 -3.57 -12.21 -14.65
C ALA A 229 -3.35 -11.32 -13.40
N THR A 230 -2.17 -11.41 -12.79
CA THR A 230 -1.78 -10.56 -11.66
C THR A 230 -1.83 -9.08 -12.03
N TYR A 231 -1.23 -8.67 -13.15
CA TYR A 231 -1.21 -7.26 -13.51
C TYR A 231 -2.62 -6.72 -13.80
N LYS A 232 -3.44 -7.49 -14.50
CA LYS A 232 -4.85 -7.15 -14.75
C LYS A 232 -5.62 -6.98 -13.44
N LEU A 233 -5.45 -7.90 -12.49
CA LEU A 233 -6.07 -7.82 -11.18
C LEU A 233 -5.61 -6.55 -10.43
N MET A 234 -4.31 -6.31 -10.31
CA MET A 234 -3.79 -5.16 -9.59
C MET A 234 -4.26 -3.83 -10.19
N ASN A 235 -4.33 -3.74 -11.53
CA ASN A 235 -4.89 -2.59 -12.23
C ASN A 235 -6.39 -2.39 -11.92
N GLN A 236 -7.16 -3.48 -11.86
CA GLN A 236 -8.57 -3.45 -11.48
C GLN A 236 -8.77 -3.02 -10.02
N LEU A 237 -7.94 -3.51 -9.09
CA LEU A 237 -8.01 -3.09 -7.68
C LEU A 237 -7.74 -1.61 -7.54
N LEU A 238 -6.71 -1.10 -8.22
CA LEU A 238 -6.38 0.32 -8.24
C LEU A 238 -7.54 1.16 -8.76
N LYS A 239 -8.14 0.77 -9.89
CA LYS A 239 -9.30 1.43 -10.51
C LYS A 239 -10.53 1.47 -9.59
N THR A 240 -10.67 0.50 -8.70
CA THR A 240 -11.88 0.31 -7.88
C THR A 240 -11.75 0.81 -6.45
N ILE A 241 -10.68 1.53 -6.11
CA ILE A 241 -10.58 2.24 -4.83
C ILE A 241 -11.71 3.27 -4.77
N ASP A 242 -12.62 3.10 -3.83
CA ASP A 242 -13.71 4.01 -3.52
C ASP A 242 -14.43 3.56 -2.24
N ILE A 243 -14.11 4.22 -1.13
CA ILE A 243 -14.72 3.86 0.16
C ILE A 243 -16.19 4.23 0.26
N THR A 244 -16.67 5.12 -0.62
CA THR A 244 -18.06 5.62 -0.59
C THR A 244 -19.02 4.76 -1.41
N ARG A 245 -18.52 3.96 -2.35
CA ARG A 245 -19.34 3.17 -3.27
C ARG A 245 -20.37 2.32 -2.53
N GLY A 246 -21.66 2.66 -2.69
CA GLY A 246 -22.79 1.97 -2.06
C GLY A 246 -22.89 2.18 -0.54
N ARG A 247 -22.26 3.24 0.02
CA ARG A 247 -22.28 3.54 1.46
C ARG A 247 -22.76 4.95 1.81
N GLY A 248 -22.86 5.86 0.84
CA GLY A 248 -23.27 7.25 1.05
C GLY A 248 -22.17 8.24 0.72
N SER A 249 -22.25 9.45 1.25
CA SER A 249 -21.26 10.52 1.03
C SER A 249 -19.92 10.24 1.73
N PHE A 250 -18.87 10.94 1.31
CA PHE A 250 -17.58 10.88 1.97
C PHE A 250 -17.68 11.18 3.46
N ASP A 251 -18.40 12.25 3.82
CA ASP A 251 -18.55 12.72 5.19
C ASP A 251 -19.23 11.68 6.07
N GLU A 252 -20.30 11.04 5.59
CA GLU A 252 -21.00 9.98 6.31
C GLU A 252 -20.11 8.76 6.55
N VAL A 253 -19.30 8.40 5.56
CA VAL A 253 -18.44 7.21 5.63
C VAL A 253 -17.24 7.43 6.55
N VAL A 254 -16.53 8.55 6.40
CA VAL A 254 -15.28 8.80 7.17
C VAL A 254 -15.57 9.19 8.61
N SER A 255 -16.74 9.79 8.91
CA SER A 255 -17.13 10.14 10.30
C SER A 255 -17.21 8.93 11.22
N GLN A 256 -17.29 7.72 10.68
CA GLN A 256 -17.29 6.49 11.47
C GLN A 256 -15.87 6.01 11.85
N ILE A 257 -14.81 6.51 11.18
CA ILE A 257 -13.44 6.09 11.40
C ILE A 257 -12.90 6.64 12.73
N GLU A 258 -12.49 5.76 13.63
CA GLU A 258 -11.92 6.15 14.93
C GLU A 258 -10.39 6.31 14.91
N SER A 259 -9.74 5.89 13.81
CA SER A 259 -8.29 5.96 13.63
C SER A 259 -7.79 7.41 13.63
N HIS A 260 -6.55 7.63 14.11
CA HIS A 260 -5.79 8.82 13.70
C HIS A 260 -5.33 8.61 12.26
N ILE A 261 -5.79 9.47 11.35
CA ILE A 261 -5.51 9.38 9.92
C ILE A 261 -4.30 10.25 9.58
N HIS A 262 -3.24 9.64 9.01
CA HIS A 262 -2.01 10.33 8.61
C HIS A 262 -1.89 10.30 7.09
N VAL A 263 -2.43 11.31 6.42
CA VAL A 263 -2.36 11.44 4.96
C VAL A 263 -0.95 11.87 4.57
N ILE A 264 -0.25 11.07 3.76
CA ILE A 264 1.08 11.39 3.25
C ILE A 264 1.04 11.47 1.73
N GLY A 265 1.03 12.69 1.19
CA GLY A 265 1.08 12.97 -0.24
C GLY A 265 2.50 13.12 -0.75
N VAL A 266 2.67 13.14 -2.08
CA VAL A 266 3.93 13.47 -2.77
C VAL A 266 3.68 14.67 -3.67
N ASN A 267 4.48 15.74 -3.51
CA ASN A 267 4.26 17.01 -4.21
C ASN A 267 4.24 16.90 -5.75
N SER A 268 4.99 15.96 -6.29
CA SER A 268 5.13 15.75 -7.74
C SER A 268 4.42 14.50 -8.26
N ASP A 269 3.58 13.86 -7.46
CA ASP A 269 2.84 12.66 -7.89
C ASP A 269 1.88 12.99 -9.03
N LEU A 270 2.05 12.29 -10.16
CA LEU A 270 1.19 12.40 -11.34
C LEU A 270 0.07 11.35 -11.35
N PHE A 271 0.06 10.47 -10.37
CA PHE A 271 -0.86 9.34 -10.30
C PHE A 271 -1.96 9.55 -9.25
N PHE A 272 -1.56 9.83 -8.00
CA PHE A 272 -2.42 10.37 -6.94
C PHE A 272 -1.96 11.80 -6.64
N THR A 273 -2.64 12.77 -7.19
CA THR A 273 -2.16 14.15 -7.17
C THR A 273 -2.17 14.75 -5.76
N VAL A 274 -1.18 15.57 -5.48
CA VAL A 274 -1.04 16.22 -4.17
C VAL A 274 -2.24 17.13 -3.83
N GLY A 275 -2.86 17.72 -4.85
CA GLY A 275 -4.07 18.55 -4.69
C GLY A 275 -5.22 17.75 -4.08
N GLU A 276 -5.47 16.53 -4.59
CA GLU A 276 -6.52 15.63 -4.08
C GLU A 276 -6.23 15.19 -2.64
N ASN A 277 -4.97 14.88 -2.30
CA ASN A 277 -4.60 14.54 -0.93
C ASN A 277 -4.78 15.72 0.04
N LYS A 278 -4.51 16.96 -0.39
CA LYS A 278 -4.77 18.18 0.39
C LYS A 278 -6.26 18.39 0.61
N ASP A 279 -7.07 18.22 -0.44
CA ASP A 279 -8.52 18.36 -0.36
C ASP A 279 -9.11 17.31 0.60
N THR A 280 -8.64 16.07 0.53
CA THR A 280 -9.01 15.00 1.47
C THR A 280 -8.67 15.39 2.91
N TYR A 281 -7.44 15.84 3.16
CA TYR A 281 -7.03 16.31 4.49
C TYR A 281 -7.90 17.44 5.02
N LEU A 282 -8.19 18.45 4.19
CA LEU A 282 -9.02 19.60 4.59
C LEU A 282 -10.44 19.16 4.98
N LYS A 283 -11.07 18.27 4.21
CA LYS A 283 -12.38 17.71 4.53
C LYS A 283 -12.36 16.93 5.84
N LEU A 284 -11.35 16.07 6.06
CA LEU A 284 -11.22 15.34 7.33
C LEU A 284 -11.06 16.29 8.52
N LYS A 285 -10.36 17.41 8.35
CA LYS A 285 -10.17 18.42 9.36
C LYS A 285 -11.45 19.20 9.65
N GLU A 286 -12.22 19.55 8.62
CA GLU A 286 -13.54 20.18 8.75
C GLU A 286 -14.52 19.32 9.55
N LEU A 287 -14.45 18.00 9.38
CA LEU A 287 -15.22 17.02 10.14
C LEU A 287 -14.66 16.76 11.56
N HIS A 288 -13.67 17.54 12.00
CA HIS A 288 -13.01 17.40 13.31
C HIS A 288 -12.40 16.02 13.60
N LEU A 289 -12.07 15.26 12.57
CA LEU A 289 -11.40 13.97 12.72
C LEU A 289 -9.94 14.14 13.15
N LYS A 290 -9.42 13.16 13.89
CA LYS A 290 -7.99 13.11 14.23
C LYS A 290 -7.18 12.87 12.96
N THR A 291 -6.63 13.93 12.39
CA THR A 291 -5.89 13.85 11.12
C THR A 291 -4.62 14.68 11.14
N THR A 292 -3.61 14.20 10.44
CA THR A 292 -2.37 14.92 10.13
C THR A 292 -2.08 14.80 8.64
N TYR A 293 -1.40 15.80 8.07
CA TYR A 293 -0.96 15.81 6.69
C TYR A 293 0.54 16.01 6.62
N TYR A 294 1.20 15.21 5.78
CA TYR A 294 2.61 15.36 5.43
C TYR A 294 2.75 15.34 3.92
N GLU A 295 3.73 16.07 3.42
CA GLU A 295 4.05 16.15 2.00
C GLU A 295 5.51 15.76 1.78
N VAL A 296 5.72 14.71 1.00
CA VAL A 296 7.06 14.31 0.53
C VAL A 296 7.44 15.23 -0.62
N GLU A 297 8.51 15.98 -0.46
CA GLU A 297 9.10 16.82 -1.51
C GLU A 297 10.08 15.99 -2.33
N SER A 298 9.77 15.77 -3.60
CA SER A 298 10.60 14.95 -4.49
C SER A 298 10.34 15.30 -5.96
N ILE A 299 11.36 15.12 -6.78
CA ILE A 299 11.22 15.17 -8.25
C ILE A 299 10.79 13.81 -8.83
N HIS A 300 10.70 12.77 -8.00
CA HIS A 300 10.55 11.39 -8.47
C HIS A 300 9.11 10.92 -8.66
N GLY A 301 8.12 11.80 -8.43
CA GLY A 301 6.71 11.49 -8.65
C GLY A 301 6.19 10.42 -7.69
N HIS A 302 5.28 9.59 -8.18
CA HIS A 302 4.65 8.53 -7.41
C HIS A 302 5.64 7.58 -6.73
N ASP A 303 6.78 7.28 -7.37
CA ASP A 303 7.82 6.40 -6.80
C ASP A 303 8.52 6.99 -5.56
N ALA A 304 8.30 8.26 -5.21
CA ALA A 304 8.97 8.93 -4.09
C ALA A 304 8.78 8.21 -2.76
N PHE A 305 7.64 7.54 -2.52
CA PHE A 305 7.42 6.75 -1.30
C PHE A 305 8.31 5.49 -1.20
N LEU A 306 9.01 5.14 -2.28
CA LEU A 306 10.01 4.07 -2.34
C LEU A 306 11.44 4.61 -2.43
N ILE A 307 11.64 5.92 -2.31
CA ILE A 307 12.93 6.60 -2.51
C ILE A 307 13.24 7.52 -1.34
N GLU A 308 12.28 8.33 -0.89
CA GLU A 308 12.48 9.42 0.08
C GLU A 308 12.36 8.93 1.53
N TYR A 309 13.13 7.90 1.89
CA TYR A 309 13.06 7.24 3.19
C TYR A 309 13.38 8.16 4.37
N GLU A 310 14.25 9.15 4.21
CA GLU A 310 14.58 10.12 5.26
C GLU A 310 13.36 10.98 5.63
N GLN A 311 12.63 11.47 4.62
CA GLN A 311 11.42 12.24 4.82
C GLN A 311 10.33 11.39 5.47
N LEU A 312 10.09 10.18 4.94
CA LEU A 312 9.13 9.25 5.52
C LEU A 312 9.48 8.89 6.97
N THR A 313 10.75 8.63 7.27
CA THR A 313 11.21 8.37 8.64
C THR A 313 10.91 9.54 9.56
N ARG A 314 11.17 10.78 9.11
CA ARG A 314 10.87 12.00 9.89
C ARG A 314 9.38 12.12 10.19
N PHE A 315 8.50 11.87 9.23
CA PHE A 315 7.05 11.96 9.39
C PHE A 315 6.47 10.84 10.27
N LEU A 316 7.01 9.64 10.15
CA LEU A 316 6.50 8.46 10.85
C LEU A 316 7.10 8.28 12.25
N THR A 317 8.28 8.84 12.53
CA THR A 317 8.93 8.75 13.85
C THR A 317 8.02 9.16 15.02
N PRO A 318 7.25 10.27 14.97
CA PRO A 318 6.35 10.64 16.05
C PRO A 318 5.25 9.58 16.30
N ILE A 319 4.85 8.83 15.27
CA ILE A 319 3.82 7.79 15.39
C ILE A 319 4.41 6.55 16.07
N PHE A 320 5.60 6.10 15.65
CA PHE A 320 6.16 4.82 16.09
C PHE A 320 7.09 4.90 17.31
N LYS A 321 7.68 6.07 17.66
CA LYS A 321 8.58 6.22 18.82
C LYS A 321 7.89 6.62 20.12
N ASN A 322 6.68 7.15 20.10
CA ASN A 322 5.98 7.66 21.30
C ASN A 322 5.57 6.58 22.32
N GLN A 323 5.65 5.31 22.01
CA GLN A 323 5.29 4.24 22.97
C GLN A 323 6.29 4.09 24.13
N ASN A 324 7.57 4.38 23.94
CA ASN A 324 8.56 4.28 25.02
C ASN A 324 8.32 5.30 26.14
N GLN A 325 7.78 6.47 25.83
CA GLN A 325 7.43 7.49 26.84
C GLN A 325 6.14 7.17 27.57
N GLN A 326 5.15 6.58 26.92
CA GLN A 326 3.87 6.19 27.56
C GLN A 326 4.02 4.95 28.47
N ALA A 327 4.89 3.99 28.10
CA ALA A 327 5.18 2.84 28.95
C ALA A 327 5.98 3.24 30.20
N GLN A 328 6.95 4.13 30.07
CA GLN A 328 7.72 4.67 31.20
C GLN A 328 6.87 5.54 32.13
N SER A 329 5.98 6.37 31.60
CA SER A 329 5.06 7.18 32.42
C SER A 329 4.00 6.33 33.15
N LYS A 330 3.56 5.21 32.59
CA LYS A 330 2.69 4.25 33.28
C LYS A 330 3.42 3.46 34.35
N SER A 331 4.68 3.06 34.14
CA SER A 331 5.48 2.34 35.13
C SER A 331 5.84 3.26 36.32
N THR A 332 6.15 4.53 36.08
CA THR A 332 6.43 5.51 37.13
C THR A 332 5.18 5.86 37.95
N ARG A 333 4.01 5.95 37.32
CA ARG A 333 2.73 6.15 38.06
C ARG A 333 2.29 4.92 38.85
N CYS A 334 2.69 3.71 38.45
CA CYS A 334 2.37 2.50 39.19
C CYS A 334 3.33 2.30 40.38
N ALA A 335 4.59 2.74 40.26
CA ALA A 335 5.58 2.69 41.34
C ALA A 335 5.26 3.72 42.44
N SER A 336 4.79 4.92 42.08
CA SER A 336 4.40 5.96 43.06
C SER A 336 3.11 5.69 43.81
N LYS A 337 2.23 4.79 43.33
CA LYS A 337 1.01 4.36 44.05
C LYS A 337 1.22 3.17 44.99
N LYS A 338 2.41 2.54 44.99
CA LYS A 338 2.78 1.47 45.95
C LYS A 338 3.67 1.94 47.10
N ALA A 339 3.96 3.25 47.18
CA ALA A 339 4.80 3.88 48.19
C ALA A 339 4.04 4.87 49.09
N VAL A 340 2.72 4.63 49.29
CA VAL A 340 1.89 5.34 50.30
C VAL A 340 1.10 4.30 51.08
#